data_c5562814801e68fd96322029b66a5cb4
#
_entry.id   c5562814801e68fd96322029b66a5cb4
#
_cell.length_a   1.000
_cell.length_b   1.000
_cell.length_c   1.000
_cell.angle_alpha   90.00
_cell.angle_beta   90.00
_cell.angle_gamma   90.00
#
_symmetry.space_group_name_H-M   'P 1'
#
loop_
_entity.id
_entity.type
_entity.pdbx_description
1 polymer ?
#
loop_
_entity_poly.entity_id
_entity_poly.type
_entity_poly.pdbx_seq_one_letter_code
_entity_poly.pdbx_strand_id
1 'polypeptide(L)'
;MRVAKLLLLTLALSGNLFAQDIKVVGTLNQTLKAPQNKTLNTKPAIQQIKLLKMQLSNSAIKALARKTDITLKKPNTIATSTALPPKVELGMNNVPVLNQGSFGTCVTFATTAALDAALNKGDYISQLCQLQLGLYLEKNGHAPSGWDGSLGRIVLSQMENFGIVSKEKQKTMGCGGLTEYPDNEQPTPDHAMSLEQFHEMSEDPETNPVIYTPILDVYQAVLDRTDTNKTINDIKTALNQKDRVTFAVLLLDFDLGVMGAVGTNKTQFDTWVLTPEIARDIYLRPFFGGHEMIITGYDDNAIAIDDNGREHKGLFTLRNSWGEQFGDKGNFYMSYDYFKVLTIEAQRIRALADNESEEESMTA
;
A
#
# COMPACT_ATOMS: atom_id res chain seq x y z
N MET A 1 3.19 -39.11 -21.20
CA MET A 1 1.78 -38.80 -20.87
C MET A 1 1.71 -38.60 -19.36
N ARG A 2 1.88 -37.35 -18.91
CA ARG A 2 1.65 -36.97 -17.51
C ARG A 2 0.28 -36.30 -17.43
N VAL A 3 -0.63 -36.97 -16.72
CA VAL A 3 -1.98 -36.49 -16.48
C VAL A 3 -1.87 -35.40 -15.44
N ALA A 4 -2.04 -34.12 -15.86
CA ALA A 4 -2.19 -33.00 -14.96
C ALA A 4 -3.47 -33.22 -14.15
N LYS A 5 -3.35 -33.36 -12.83
CA LYS A 5 -4.47 -33.29 -11.90
C LYS A 5 -4.87 -31.81 -11.80
N LEU A 6 -5.85 -31.45 -12.60
CA LEU A 6 -6.56 -30.18 -12.44
C LEU A 6 -7.35 -30.24 -11.12
N LEU A 7 -6.80 -29.69 -10.06
CA LEU A 7 -7.55 -29.44 -8.83
C LEU A 7 -8.45 -28.24 -9.11
N LEU A 8 -9.71 -28.50 -9.49
CA LEU A 8 -10.76 -27.51 -9.50
C LEU A 8 -11.01 -27.07 -8.05
N LEU A 9 -10.34 -26.01 -7.62
CA LEU A 9 -10.76 -25.24 -6.46
C LEU A 9 -11.91 -24.33 -6.92
N THR A 10 -13.13 -24.88 -6.93
CA THR A 10 -14.33 -24.07 -7.03
C THR A 10 -14.49 -23.26 -5.74
N LEU A 11 -13.77 -22.13 -5.63
CA LEU A 11 -14.15 -21.09 -4.71
C LEU A 11 -15.41 -20.44 -5.30
N ALA A 12 -16.55 -20.81 -4.75
CA ALA A 12 -17.79 -20.06 -4.91
C ALA A 12 -17.59 -18.67 -4.27
N LEU A 13 -17.00 -17.73 -5.00
CA LEU A 13 -16.81 -16.32 -4.63
C LEU A 13 -18.01 -15.50 -5.11
N SER A 14 -19.20 -15.94 -4.73
CA SER A 14 -20.36 -15.07 -4.72
C SER A 14 -20.33 -14.24 -3.42
N GLY A 15 -19.84 -13.01 -3.48
CA GLY A 15 -20.40 -11.93 -2.68
C GLY A 15 -19.94 -11.71 -1.25
N ASN A 16 -18.91 -12.39 -0.69
CA ASN A 16 -18.44 -12.11 0.67
C ASN A 16 -16.90 -12.23 0.79
N LEU A 17 -16.16 -11.43 0.05
CA LEU A 17 -14.70 -11.38 0.13
C LEU A 17 -14.18 -10.70 1.41
N PHE A 18 -15.07 -10.14 2.22
CA PHE A 18 -14.71 -9.46 3.47
C PHE A 18 -15.47 -10.07 4.64
N ALA A 19 -14.82 -10.15 5.79
CA ALA A 19 -15.50 -10.46 7.03
C ALA A 19 -16.70 -9.52 7.19
N GLN A 20 -17.72 -9.92 7.95
CA GLN A 20 -18.92 -9.09 8.19
C GLN A 20 -18.62 -7.66 8.68
N ASP A 21 -17.40 -7.42 9.13
CA ASP A 21 -16.95 -6.20 9.79
C ASP A 21 -16.36 -5.13 8.87
N ILE A 22 -15.97 -5.47 7.63
CA ILE A 22 -15.48 -4.51 6.63
C ILE A 22 -16.03 -4.88 5.25
N LYS A 23 -16.56 -3.89 4.52
CA LYS A 23 -17.10 -4.05 3.18
C LYS A 23 -16.55 -2.97 2.26
N VAL A 24 -16.17 -3.34 1.05
CA VAL A 24 -15.97 -2.40 -0.05
C VAL A 24 -17.31 -2.03 -0.64
N VAL A 25 -17.61 -0.73 -0.69
CA VAL A 25 -18.91 -0.21 -1.13
C VAL A 25 -18.80 0.77 -2.31
N GLY A 26 -17.65 0.80 -2.96
CA GLY A 26 -17.36 1.63 -4.13
C GLY A 26 -16.07 2.39 -3.99
N THR A 27 -16.02 3.61 -4.52
CA THR A 27 -14.84 4.47 -4.50
C THR A 27 -15.15 5.85 -3.91
N LEU A 28 -14.11 6.55 -3.45
CA LEU A 28 -14.14 7.93 -3.00
C LEU A 28 -13.16 8.74 -3.85
N ASN A 29 -13.61 9.88 -4.38
CA ASN A 29 -12.72 10.83 -5.04
C ASN A 29 -12.27 11.88 -4.03
N GLN A 30 -10.97 12.15 -4.01
CA GLN A 30 -10.35 13.15 -3.15
C GLN A 30 -9.50 14.10 -3.97
N THR A 31 -9.43 15.36 -3.55
CA THR A 31 -8.60 16.38 -4.19
C THR A 31 -7.35 16.61 -3.37
N LEU A 32 -6.20 16.28 -3.94
CA LEU A 32 -4.90 16.63 -3.37
C LEU A 32 -4.52 18.02 -3.80
N LYS A 33 -3.97 18.80 -2.86
CA LYS A 33 -3.36 20.12 -3.12
C LYS A 33 -1.92 20.07 -2.62
N ALA A 34 -0.96 20.25 -3.52
CA ALA A 34 0.42 20.39 -3.11
C ALA A 34 0.60 21.72 -2.33
N PRO A 35 1.51 21.76 -1.36
CA PRO A 35 1.84 23.01 -0.67
C PRO A 35 2.32 24.05 -1.67
N GLN A 36 1.82 25.28 -1.53
CA GLN A 36 2.22 26.37 -2.42
C GLN A 36 3.68 26.75 -2.13
N ASN A 37 4.53 26.63 -3.12
CA ASN A 37 5.89 27.17 -3.01
C ASN A 37 5.83 28.70 -3.15
N LYS A 38 5.83 29.38 -2.01
CA LYS A 38 5.73 30.86 -1.94
C LYS A 38 6.90 31.56 -2.65
N THR A 39 8.03 30.89 -2.84
CA THR A 39 9.23 31.47 -3.47
C THR A 39 9.16 31.46 -5.00
N LEU A 40 8.42 30.52 -5.59
CA LEU A 40 8.36 30.36 -7.06
C LEU A 40 7.10 30.96 -7.69
N ASN A 41 6.18 31.51 -6.89
CA ASN A 41 4.90 32.09 -7.35
C ASN A 41 4.10 31.18 -8.32
N THR A 42 4.29 29.84 -8.20
CA THR A 42 3.60 28.85 -9.01
C THR A 42 2.27 28.48 -8.36
N LYS A 43 1.27 28.19 -9.19
CA LYS A 43 0.01 27.65 -8.68
C LYS A 43 0.30 26.27 -8.04
N PRO A 44 -0.32 25.95 -6.88
CA PRO A 44 -0.17 24.63 -6.27
C PRO A 44 -0.65 23.55 -7.25
N ALA A 45 0.06 22.44 -7.32
CA ALA A 45 -0.41 21.29 -8.08
C ALA A 45 -1.68 20.74 -7.42
N ILE A 46 -2.67 20.44 -8.24
CA ILE A 46 -3.94 19.85 -7.82
C ILE A 46 -4.10 18.54 -8.59
N GLN A 47 -4.39 17.47 -7.86
CA GLN A 47 -4.63 16.16 -8.46
C GLN A 47 -5.87 15.55 -7.83
N GLN A 48 -6.74 14.97 -8.66
CA GLN A 48 -7.78 14.08 -8.16
C GLN A 48 -7.16 12.70 -7.94
N ILE A 49 -7.52 12.05 -6.84
CA ILE A 49 -7.21 10.66 -6.58
C ILE A 49 -8.49 9.90 -6.26
N LYS A 50 -8.49 8.62 -6.59
CA LYS A 50 -9.57 7.70 -6.27
C LYS A 50 -9.09 6.72 -5.19
N LEU A 51 -9.87 6.55 -4.14
CA LEU A 51 -9.62 5.65 -3.03
C LEU A 51 -10.72 4.57 -2.97
N LEU A 52 -10.36 3.38 -2.53
CA LEU A 52 -11.35 2.35 -2.24
C LEU A 52 -12.25 2.79 -1.08
N LYS A 53 -13.58 2.82 -1.31
CA LYS A 53 -14.55 3.19 -0.27
C LYS A 53 -14.89 1.98 0.58
N MET A 54 -14.52 2.04 1.85
CA MET A 54 -14.74 0.98 2.82
C MET A 54 -15.79 1.39 3.86
N GLN A 55 -16.69 0.48 4.18
CA GLN A 55 -17.68 0.60 5.24
C GLN A 55 -17.36 -0.40 6.34
N LEU A 56 -17.27 0.08 7.57
CA LEU A 56 -17.08 -0.75 8.76
C LEU A 56 -18.42 -1.08 9.42
N SER A 57 -18.52 -2.27 10.00
CA SER A 57 -19.66 -2.61 10.88
C SER A 57 -19.63 -1.77 12.17
N ASN A 58 -20.74 -1.72 12.86
CA ASN A 58 -20.83 -1.05 14.15
C ASN A 58 -19.88 -1.66 15.21
N SER A 59 -19.61 -2.97 15.14
CA SER A 59 -18.64 -3.66 15.98
C SER A 59 -17.22 -3.23 15.69
N ALA A 60 -16.85 -3.15 14.39
CA ALA A 60 -15.54 -2.70 13.95
C ALA A 60 -15.29 -1.22 14.29
N ILE A 61 -16.29 -0.35 14.09
CA ILE A 61 -16.21 1.07 14.50
C ILE A 61 -15.96 1.18 16.02
N LYS A 62 -16.69 0.43 16.84
CA LYS A 62 -16.50 0.44 18.31
C LYS A 62 -15.12 -0.07 18.70
N ALA A 63 -14.63 -1.14 18.05
CA ALA A 63 -13.28 -1.67 18.29
C ALA A 63 -12.20 -0.64 17.92
N LEU A 64 -12.32 -0.03 16.75
CA LEU A 64 -11.41 0.99 16.26
C LEU A 64 -11.40 2.23 17.17
N ALA A 65 -12.56 2.71 17.58
CA ALA A 65 -12.70 3.84 18.49
C ALA A 65 -12.08 3.55 19.88
N ARG A 66 -12.32 2.35 20.44
CA ARG A 66 -11.69 1.93 21.70
C ARG A 66 -10.17 1.89 21.57
N LYS A 67 -9.64 1.34 20.49
CA LYS A 67 -8.21 1.28 20.21
C LYS A 67 -7.61 2.69 20.12
N THR A 68 -8.32 3.60 19.45
CA THR A 68 -7.93 5.02 19.33
C THR A 68 -7.88 5.66 20.72
N ASP A 69 -8.91 5.52 21.54
CA ASP A 69 -8.96 6.09 22.89
C ASP A 69 -7.82 5.57 23.78
N ILE A 70 -7.51 4.28 23.71
CA ILE A 70 -6.40 3.67 24.46
C ILE A 70 -5.06 4.26 23.99
N THR A 71 -4.87 4.36 22.69
CA THR A 71 -3.63 4.87 22.08
C THR A 71 -3.42 6.35 22.41
N LEU A 72 -4.48 7.16 22.37
CA LEU A 72 -4.41 8.58 22.71
C LEU A 72 -4.12 8.82 24.22
N LYS A 73 -4.57 7.93 25.11
CA LYS A 73 -4.36 8.05 26.55
C LYS A 73 -2.97 7.56 27.00
N LYS A 74 -2.35 6.69 26.24
CA LYS A 74 -0.99 6.17 26.54
C LYS A 74 -0.03 6.80 25.53
N PRO A 75 0.78 7.80 25.92
CA PRO A 75 1.85 8.28 25.06
C PRO A 75 2.75 7.08 24.72
N ASN A 76 3.19 7.02 23.47
CA ASN A 76 3.90 5.88 22.90
C ASN A 76 5.05 5.39 23.78
N THR A 77 4.77 4.39 24.60
CA THR A 77 5.80 3.48 25.03
C THR A 77 6.05 2.53 23.86
N ILE A 78 6.92 2.96 22.94
CA ILE A 78 7.49 2.03 21.98
C ILE A 78 8.24 1.03 22.86
N ALA A 79 7.79 -0.23 22.87
CA ALA A 79 8.64 -1.30 23.32
C ALA A 79 9.80 -1.35 22.32
N THR A 80 10.82 -0.55 22.56
CA THR A 80 12.04 -0.57 21.80
C THR A 80 12.63 -1.95 22.04
N SER A 81 12.55 -2.81 21.02
CA SER A 81 13.42 -3.98 20.97
C SER A 81 14.83 -3.42 21.03
N THR A 82 15.54 -3.61 22.14
CA THR A 82 16.93 -3.18 22.32
C THR A 82 17.86 -3.83 21.30
N ALA A 83 17.37 -4.79 20.53
CA ALA A 83 18.10 -5.54 19.52
C ALA A 83 18.13 -4.88 18.12
N LEU A 84 17.22 -3.94 17.80
CA LEU A 84 17.17 -3.30 16.50
C LEU A 84 17.72 -1.87 16.54
N PRO A 85 18.39 -1.39 15.47
CA PRO A 85 18.78 0.00 15.37
C PRO A 85 17.59 0.93 15.56
N PRO A 86 17.77 2.13 16.16
CA PRO A 86 16.67 3.08 16.35
C PRO A 86 16.20 3.73 15.06
N LYS A 87 16.95 3.59 13.97
CA LYS A 87 16.66 4.18 12.67
C LYS A 87 17.16 3.30 11.54
N VAL A 88 16.33 3.15 10.51
CA VAL A 88 16.67 2.53 9.22
C VAL A 88 16.03 3.36 8.11
N GLU A 89 16.76 3.57 7.03
CA GLU A 89 16.25 4.18 5.79
C GLU A 89 16.81 3.40 4.60
N LEU A 90 15.94 2.67 3.92
CA LEU A 90 16.33 1.84 2.78
C LEU A 90 16.25 2.58 1.44
N GLY A 91 15.41 3.61 1.37
CA GLY A 91 15.06 4.23 0.09
C GLY A 91 14.36 3.24 -0.86
N MET A 92 14.45 3.49 -2.16
CA MET A 92 13.71 2.74 -3.18
C MET A 92 14.61 2.14 -4.29
N ASN A 93 15.94 2.01 -4.08
CA ASN A 93 16.86 1.38 -5.04
C ASN A 93 16.65 1.86 -6.49
N ASN A 94 16.67 3.18 -6.71
CA ASN A 94 16.46 3.86 -7.99
C ASN A 94 15.04 3.70 -8.59
N VAL A 95 14.07 3.16 -7.89
CA VAL A 95 12.67 3.26 -8.31
C VAL A 95 12.23 4.72 -8.12
N PRO A 96 11.77 5.41 -9.19
CA PRO A 96 11.34 6.79 -9.10
C PRO A 96 10.05 6.93 -8.28
N VAL A 97 9.67 8.17 -7.99
CA VAL A 97 8.33 8.44 -7.45
C VAL A 97 7.31 8.23 -8.55
N LEU A 98 6.44 7.25 -8.35
CA LEU A 98 5.39 6.95 -9.31
C LEU A 98 4.18 7.87 -9.12
N ASN A 99 3.34 7.98 -10.16
CA ASN A 99 2.09 8.73 -10.11
C ASN A 99 0.94 7.88 -10.66
N GLN A 100 0.04 7.45 -9.78
CA GLN A 100 -1.17 6.69 -10.13
C GLN A 100 -2.24 7.54 -10.84
N GLY A 101 -2.06 8.86 -10.88
CA GLY A 101 -3.06 9.75 -11.45
C GLY A 101 -4.38 9.75 -10.68
N SER A 102 -5.47 9.89 -11.43
CA SER A 102 -6.85 9.95 -10.89
C SER A 102 -7.48 8.57 -10.65
N PHE A 103 -6.76 7.49 -10.88
CA PHE A 103 -7.26 6.12 -10.77
C PHE A 103 -7.07 5.53 -9.37
N GLY A 104 -7.85 4.50 -9.02
CA GLY A 104 -7.78 3.78 -7.74
C GLY A 104 -6.65 2.75 -7.64
N THR A 105 -5.54 2.96 -8.32
CA THR A 105 -4.50 1.96 -8.60
C THR A 105 -3.35 1.91 -7.59
N CYS A 106 -3.51 2.55 -6.43
CA CYS A 106 -2.47 2.66 -5.40
C CYS A 106 -1.85 1.31 -5.01
N VAL A 107 -2.65 0.25 -4.90
CA VAL A 107 -2.16 -1.08 -4.52
C VAL A 107 -1.19 -1.62 -5.56
N THR A 108 -1.55 -1.58 -6.85
CA THR A 108 -0.67 -2.04 -7.94
C THR A 108 0.60 -1.20 -8.02
N PHE A 109 0.49 0.12 -7.83
CA PHE A 109 1.65 1.01 -7.83
C PHE A 109 2.59 0.74 -6.65
N ALA A 110 2.05 0.56 -5.45
CA ALA A 110 2.86 0.25 -4.27
C ALA A 110 3.52 -1.13 -4.37
N THR A 111 2.77 -2.17 -4.76
CA THR A 111 3.30 -3.54 -4.83
C THR A 111 4.35 -3.70 -5.93
N THR A 112 4.14 -3.15 -7.14
CA THR A 112 5.14 -3.20 -8.22
C THR A 112 6.40 -2.43 -7.86
N ALA A 113 6.26 -1.22 -7.30
CA ALA A 113 7.43 -0.42 -6.89
C ALA A 113 8.21 -1.07 -5.74
N ALA A 114 7.52 -1.70 -4.78
CA ALA A 114 8.17 -2.43 -3.69
C ALA A 114 8.93 -3.66 -4.21
N LEU A 115 8.36 -4.38 -5.18
CA LEU A 115 8.99 -5.52 -5.83
C LEU A 115 10.21 -5.08 -6.66
N ASP A 116 10.07 -4.03 -7.46
CA ASP A 116 11.19 -3.43 -8.20
C ASP A 116 12.34 -3.01 -7.27
N ALA A 117 12.01 -2.40 -6.13
CA ALA A 117 13.00 -2.02 -5.13
C ALA A 117 13.64 -3.24 -4.44
N ALA A 118 12.89 -4.32 -4.19
CA ALA A 118 13.42 -5.55 -3.62
C ALA A 118 14.38 -6.25 -4.60
N LEU A 119 14.03 -6.30 -5.89
CA LEU A 119 14.84 -6.90 -6.96
C LEU A 119 15.96 -5.99 -7.46
N ASN A 120 16.04 -4.74 -6.98
CA ASN A 120 17.01 -3.72 -7.42
C ASN A 120 16.99 -3.46 -8.94
N LYS A 121 15.81 -3.52 -9.56
CA LYS A 121 15.62 -3.38 -11.02
C LYS A 121 15.29 -1.94 -11.48
N GLY A 122 15.15 -0.99 -10.55
CA GLY A 122 14.64 0.36 -10.86
C GLY A 122 13.15 0.28 -11.24
N ASP A 123 12.68 1.12 -12.16
CA ASP A 123 11.27 1.17 -12.60
C ASP A 123 11.03 0.17 -13.75
N TYR A 124 10.97 -1.10 -13.41
CA TYR A 124 10.97 -2.21 -14.35
C TYR A 124 9.58 -2.79 -14.63
N ILE A 125 8.82 -3.05 -13.58
CA ILE A 125 7.52 -3.74 -13.69
C ILE A 125 6.46 -2.80 -14.24
N SER A 126 5.70 -3.26 -15.23
CA SER A 126 4.58 -2.52 -15.81
C SER A 126 3.36 -2.55 -14.89
N GLN A 127 3.00 -1.40 -14.30
CA GLN A 127 1.75 -1.23 -13.58
C GLN A 127 0.54 -1.46 -14.50
N LEU A 128 0.63 -0.95 -15.75
CA LEU A 128 -0.44 -1.07 -16.73
C LEU A 128 -0.76 -2.53 -17.06
N CYS A 129 0.25 -3.36 -17.34
CA CYS A 129 0.01 -4.75 -17.70
C CYS A 129 -0.57 -5.54 -16.52
N GLN A 130 -0.11 -5.28 -15.29
CA GLN A 130 -0.69 -5.89 -14.09
C GLN A 130 -2.16 -5.49 -13.89
N LEU A 131 -2.50 -4.22 -14.14
CA LEU A 131 -3.89 -3.73 -14.08
C LEU A 131 -4.77 -4.33 -15.17
N GLN A 132 -4.23 -4.52 -16.38
CA GLN A 132 -4.97 -5.14 -17.49
C GLN A 132 -5.21 -6.64 -17.30
N LEU A 133 -4.26 -7.35 -16.68
CA LEU A 133 -4.51 -8.70 -16.17
C LEU A 133 -5.59 -8.68 -15.08
N GLY A 134 -5.50 -7.76 -14.12
CA GLY A 134 -6.51 -7.60 -13.08
C GLY A 134 -7.91 -7.35 -13.67
N LEU A 135 -8.02 -6.53 -14.70
CA LEU A 135 -9.28 -6.28 -15.40
C LEU A 135 -9.84 -7.54 -16.07
N TYR A 136 -8.98 -8.37 -16.66
CA TYR A 136 -9.39 -9.68 -17.16
C TYR A 136 -9.95 -10.57 -16.06
N LEU A 137 -9.23 -10.66 -14.95
CA LEU A 137 -9.65 -11.47 -13.80
C LEU A 137 -10.98 -10.99 -13.21
N GLU A 138 -11.20 -9.68 -13.12
CA GLU A 138 -12.46 -9.09 -12.65
C GLU A 138 -13.62 -9.42 -13.60
N LYS A 139 -13.45 -9.22 -14.90
CA LYS A 139 -14.48 -9.55 -15.90
C LYS A 139 -14.86 -11.02 -15.91
N ASN A 140 -13.97 -11.89 -15.47
CA ASN A 140 -14.20 -13.33 -15.33
C ASN A 140 -14.60 -13.75 -13.90
N GLY A 141 -14.86 -12.81 -13.00
CA GLY A 141 -15.38 -13.06 -11.65
C GLY A 141 -14.36 -13.61 -10.65
N HIS A 142 -13.06 -13.40 -10.89
CA HIS A 142 -12.01 -13.95 -10.04
C HIS A 142 -11.54 -12.99 -8.94
N ALA A 143 -11.30 -11.72 -9.26
CA ALA A 143 -10.75 -10.75 -8.32
C ALA A 143 -11.02 -9.30 -8.79
N PRO A 144 -10.98 -8.28 -7.90
CA PRO A 144 -11.02 -6.88 -8.30
C PRO A 144 -9.88 -6.52 -9.25
N SER A 145 -10.15 -5.67 -10.25
CA SER A 145 -9.17 -5.30 -11.29
C SER A 145 -7.97 -4.52 -10.79
N GLY A 146 -8.15 -3.77 -9.71
CA GLY A 146 -7.16 -2.81 -9.24
C GLY A 146 -7.33 -1.39 -9.80
N TRP A 147 -8.11 -1.18 -10.86
CA TRP A 147 -8.39 0.16 -11.41
C TRP A 147 -9.21 1.04 -10.46
N ASP A 148 -10.14 0.43 -9.73
CA ASP A 148 -10.95 1.10 -8.70
C ASP A 148 -10.55 0.73 -7.27
N GLY A 149 -9.45 0.03 -7.11
CA GLY A 149 -8.89 -0.43 -5.85
C GLY A 149 -8.76 -1.94 -5.79
N SER A 150 -7.89 -2.41 -4.89
CA SER A 150 -7.63 -3.82 -4.62
C SER A 150 -7.12 -4.00 -3.19
N LEU A 151 -6.58 -5.16 -2.87
CA LEU A 151 -5.84 -5.47 -1.64
C LEU A 151 -4.42 -5.95 -2.01
N GLY A 152 -3.44 -5.63 -1.18
CA GLY A 152 -2.03 -5.98 -1.42
C GLY A 152 -1.84 -7.47 -1.68
N ARG A 153 -2.45 -8.33 -0.86
CA ARG A 153 -2.41 -9.80 -1.03
C ARG A 153 -2.97 -10.28 -2.38
N ILE A 154 -3.97 -9.59 -2.96
CA ILE A 154 -4.56 -10.00 -4.24
C ILE A 154 -3.57 -9.68 -5.37
N VAL A 155 -3.00 -8.49 -5.40
CA VAL A 155 -2.05 -8.07 -6.44
C VAL A 155 -0.76 -8.90 -6.35
N LEU A 156 -0.24 -9.14 -5.14
CA LEU A 156 0.93 -10.00 -4.95
C LEU A 156 0.67 -11.43 -5.42
N SER A 157 -0.50 -12.00 -5.09
CA SER A 157 -0.90 -13.34 -5.56
C SER A 157 -1.06 -13.40 -7.08
N GLN A 158 -1.49 -12.32 -7.74
CA GLN A 158 -1.51 -12.25 -9.20
C GLN A 158 -0.09 -12.31 -9.78
N MET A 159 0.86 -11.56 -9.20
CA MET A 159 2.26 -11.60 -9.64
C MET A 159 2.92 -12.96 -9.39
N GLU A 160 2.62 -13.60 -8.26
CA GLU A 160 3.11 -14.93 -7.91
C GLU A 160 2.61 -16.01 -8.88
N ASN A 161 1.33 -15.94 -9.28
CA ASN A 161 0.72 -16.97 -10.12
C ASN A 161 0.89 -16.74 -11.63
N PHE A 162 1.00 -15.51 -12.08
CA PHE A 162 1.02 -15.17 -13.50
C PHE A 162 2.34 -14.52 -13.95
N GLY A 163 3.22 -14.16 -13.01
CA GLY A 163 4.46 -13.46 -13.31
C GLY A 163 4.29 -11.96 -13.46
N ILE A 164 5.32 -11.32 -13.97
CA ILE A 164 5.42 -9.87 -14.17
C ILE A 164 5.72 -9.54 -15.62
N VAL A 165 5.28 -8.38 -16.08
CA VAL A 165 5.61 -7.87 -17.42
C VAL A 165 6.45 -6.61 -17.27
N SER A 166 7.55 -6.52 -18.04
CA SER A 166 8.41 -5.34 -18.01
C SER A 166 7.79 -4.14 -18.74
N LYS A 167 8.20 -2.93 -18.36
CA LYS A 167 7.81 -1.69 -19.06
C LYS A 167 8.30 -1.64 -20.50
N GLU A 168 9.38 -2.32 -20.83
CA GLU A 168 9.87 -2.45 -22.20
C GLU A 168 8.88 -3.25 -23.05
N LYS A 169 8.40 -4.39 -22.57
CA LYS A 169 7.37 -5.18 -23.26
C LYS A 169 6.04 -4.43 -23.35
N GLN A 170 5.65 -3.69 -22.30
CA GLN A 170 4.50 -2.80 -22.37
C GLN A 170 4.60 -1.82 -23.54
N LYS A 171 5.73 -1.14 -23.71
CA LYS A 171 5.93 -0.14 -24.77
C LYS A 171 5.93 -0.74 -26.17
N THR A 172 6.49 -1.94 -26.32
CA THR A 172 6.66 -2.59 -27.64
C THR A 172 5.44 -3.40 -28.07
N MET A 173 4.75 -4.07 -27.15
CA MET A 173 3.65 -4.99 -27.46
C MET A 173 2.29 -4.44 -27.01
N GLY A 174 2.27 -3.53 -26.04
CA GLY A 174 1.04 -3.02 -25.43
C GLY A 174 0.37 -4.02 -24.50
N CYS A 175 -0.46 -3.53 -23.60
CA CYS A 175 -1.22 -4.33 -22.64
C CYS A 175 -2.71 -3.97 -22.79
N GLY A 176 -3.53 -4.91 -23.28
CA GLY A 176 -4.94 -4.62 -23.57
C GLY A 176 -5.12 -3.49 -24.58
N GLY A 177 -4.21 -3.38 -25.57
CA GLY A 177 -4.23 -2.33 -26.59
C GLY A 177 -3.59 -1.00 -26.18
N LEU A 178 -3.05 -0.87 -24.97
CA LEU A 178 -2.41 0.34 -24.45
C LEU A 178 -0.89 0.14 -24.32
N THR A 179 -0.11 1.12 -24.80
CA THR A 179 1.35 1.15 -24.67
C THR A 179 1.80 2.08 -23.54
N GLU A 180 0.93 2.96 -23.06
CA GLU A 180 1.19 3.93 -22.02
C GLU A 180 0.08 3.92 -20.96
N TYR A 181 0.43 4.25 -19.74
CA TYR A 181 -0.54 4.42 -18.65
C TYR A 181 -1.45 5.63 -18.96
N PRO A 182 -2.78 5.52 -18.80
CA PRO A 182 -3.70 6.58 -19.22
C PRO A 182 -3.52 7.87 -18.40
N ASP A 183 -3.74 9.00 -19.07
CA ASP A 183 -3.75 10.32 -18.44
C ASP A 183 -4.97 10.51 -17.52
N ASN A 184 -4.86 11.47 -16.60
CA ASN A 184 -5.88 11.77 -15.59
C ASN A 184 -7.27 12.12 -16.14
N GLU A 185 -7.34 12.60 -17.39
CA GLU A 185 -8.59 12.98 -18.07
C GLU A 185 -9.25 11.83 -18.82
N GLN A 186 -8.54 10.71 -18.98
CA GLN A 186 -9.04 9.54 -19.69
C GLN A 186 -9.94 8.69 -18.78
N PRO A 187 -10.95 8.01 -19.34
CA PRO A 187 -11.74 7.06 -18.59
C PRO A 187 -10.90 5.84 -18.19
N THR A 188 -11.34 5.14 -17.16
CA THR A 188 -10.75 3.83 -16.79
C THR A 188 -10.82 2.90 -18.01
N PRO A 189 -9.71 2.24 -18.39
CA PRO A 189 -9.70 1.30 -19.51
C PRO A 189 -10.71 0.17 -19.34
N ASP A 190 -11.39 -0.21 -20.41
CA ASP A 190 -12.40 -1.27 -20.45
C ASP A 190 -11.97 -2.50 -21.26
N HIS A 191 -10.87 -2.42 -22.01
CA HIS A 191 -10.29 -3.52 -22.76
C HIS A 191 -9.26 -4.26 -21.93
N ALA A 192 -9.64 -5.46 -21.46
CA ALA A 192 -8.75 -6.30 -20.70
C ALA A 192 -7.69 -6.97 -21.60
N MET A 193 -6.55 -7.27 -21.03
CA MET A 193 -5.53 -8.11 -21.64
C MET A 193 -5.92 -9.58 -21.45
N SER A 194 -5.87 -10.42 -22.50
CA SER A 194 -6.16 -11.84 -22.33
C SER A 194 -5.04 -12.55 -21.53
N LEU A 195 -5.36 -13.72 -20.94
CA LEU A 195 -4.35 -14.52 -20.26
C LEU A 195 -3.24 -15.00 -21.19
N GLU A 196 -3.59 -15.37 -22.43
CA GLU A 196 -2.62 -15.78 -23.44
C GLU A 196 -1.65 -14.66 -23.74
N GLN A 197 -2.17 -13.44 -23.99
CA GLN A 197 -1.33 -12.26 -24.23
C GLN A 197 -0.44 -11.95 -23.04
N PHE A 198 -0.98 -12.01 -21.82
CA PHE A 198 -0.20 -11.78 -20.61
C PHE A 198 0.91 -12.82 -20.45
N HIS A 199 0.59 -14.08 -20.68
CA HIS A 199 1.56 -15.19 -20.56
C HIS A 199 2.70 -15.09 -21.59
N GLU A 200 2.41 -14.67 -22.82
CA GLU A 200 3.45 -14.44 -23.83
C GLU A 200 4.42 -13.32 -23.45
N MET A 201 3.96 -12.37 -22.64
CA MET A 201 4.75 -11.21 -22.23
C MET A 201 5.37 -11.37 -20.84
N SER A 202 4.78 -12.18 -19.97
CA SER A 202 5.22 -12.30 -18.57
C SER A 202 6.56 -13.01 -18.47
N GLU A 203 7.30 -12.64 -17.43
CA GLU A 203 8.46 -13.39 -16.97
C GLU A 203 7.99 -14.43 -15.96
N ASP A 204 8.61 -15.61 -16.03
CA ASP A 204 8.35 -16.68 -15.09
C ASP A 204 8.69 -16.21 -13.66
N PRO A 205 7.81 -16.39 -12.69
CA PRO A 205 8.10 -16.11 -11.28
C PRO A 205 9.39 -16.77 -10.75
N GLU A 206 9.75 -17.95 -11.28
CA GLU A 206 10.99 -18.65 -10.90
C GLU A 206 12.26 -17.89 -11.28
N THR A 207 12.22 -17.00 -12.28
CA THR A 207 13.37 -16.19 -12.69
C THR A 207 13.67 -15.00 -11.77
N ASN A 208 12.72 -14.66 -10.92
CA ASN A 208 12.81 -13.57 -9.95
C ASN A 208 12.20 -14.04 -8.62
N PRO A 209 12.88 -14.95 -7.90
CA PRO A 209 12.30 -15.59 -6.74
C PRO A 209 12.07 -14.57 -5.63
N VAL A 210 10.82 -14.44 -5.22
CA VAL A 210 10.36 -13.51 -4.19
C VAL A 210 9.40 -14.21 -3.26
N ILE A 211 9.57 -14.01 -1.97
CA ILE A 211 8.64 -14.50 -0.95
C ILE A 211 7.77 -13.34 -0.46
N TYR A 212 6.47 -13.59 -0.42
CA TYR A 212 5.48 -12.69 0.17
C TYR A 212 5.00 -13.25 1.50
N THR A 213 5.12 -12.47 2.57
CA THR A 213 4.72 -12.90 3.91
C THR A 213 3.78 -11.86 4.53
N PRO A 214 2.56 -12.24 4.93
CA PRO A 214 1.68 -11.32 5.63
C PRO A 214 2.24 -10.98 7.02
N ILE A 215 2.32 -9.69 7.34
CA ILE A 215 2.64 -9.19 8.68
C ILE A 215 1.37 -8.83 9.43
N LEU A 216 0.40 -8.24 8.74
CA LEU A 216 -0.88 -7.85 9.27
C LEU A 216 -1.99 -8.24 8.30
N ASP A 217 -2.99 -8.92 8.81
CA ASP A 217 -4.19 -9.31 8.05
C ASP A 217 -5.37 -8.39 8.38
N VAL A 218 -6.12 -8.01 7.35
CA VAL A 218 -7.23 -7.06 7.46
C VAL A 218 -8.31 -7.52 8.46
N TYR A 219 -8.58 -8.80 8.55
CA TYR A 219 -9.61 -9.33 9.47
C TYR A 219 -9.18 -9.25 10.92
N GLN A 220 -7.90 -9.45 11.19
CA GLN A 220 -7.34 -9.34 12.54
C GLN A 220 -7.23 -7.87 12.97
N ALA A 221 -6.79 -7.00 12.06
CA ALA A 221 -6.59 -5.59 12.35
C ALA A 221 -7.88 -4.87 12.74
N VAL A 222 -8.95 -5.07 11.96
CA VAL A 222 -10.25 -4.37 12.15
C VAL A 222 -10.94 -4.77 13.45
N LEU A 223 -10.78 -6.01 13.90
CA LEU A 223 -11.39 -6.51 15.15
C LEU A 223 -10.49 -6.38 16.38
N ASP A 224 -9.38 -5.66 16.29
CA ASP A 224 -8.43 -5.46 17.40
C ASP A 224 -7.89 -6.80 17.97
N ARG A 225 -7.66 -7.76 17.08
CA ARG A 225 -7.10 -9.08 17.43
C ARG A 225 -5.59 -9.16 17.26
N THR A 226 -4.95 -8.04 16.95
CA THR A 226 -3.52 -7.97 16.62
C THR A 226 -2.75 -7.22 17.70
N ASP A 227 -1.61 -7.77 18.10
CA ASP A 227 -0.62 -7.01 18.85
C ASP A 227 0.11 -6.03 17.91
N THR A 228 -0.33 -4.78 17.93
CA THR A 228 0.21 -3.74 17.03
C THR A 228 1.66 -3.36 17.36
N ASN A 229 2.14 -3.61 18.58
CA ASN A 229 3.56 -3.44 18.91
C ASN A 229 4.39 -4.52 18.23
N LYS A 230 3.90 -5.77 18.24
CA LYS A 230 4.51 -6.86 17.49
C LYS A 230 4.55 -6.54 15.99
N THR A 231 3.44 -6.07 15.41
CA THR A 231 3.36 -5.67 14.01
C THR A 231 4.45 -4.64 13.65
N ILE A 232 4.62 -3.60 14.45
CA ILE A 232 5.68 -2.60 14.25
C ILE A 232 7.07 -3.24 14.33
N ASN A 233 7.31 -4.12 15.30
CA ASN A 233 8.60 -4.80 15.42
C ASN A 233 8.88 -5.75 14.25
N ASP A 234 7.87 -6.46 13.73
CA ASP A 234 8.00 -7.32 12.56
C ASP A 234 8.35 -6.48 11.30
N ILE A 235 7.72 -5.32 11.12
CA ILE A 235 8.05 -4.37 10.05
C ILE A 235 9.50 -3.88 10.20
N LYS A 236 9.89 -3.45 11.40
CA LYS A 236 11.27 -3.00 11.66
C LYS A 236 12.26 -4.12 11.39
N THR A 237 11.95 -5.35 11.77
CA THR A 237 12.78 -6.53 11.49
C THR A 237 12.92 -6.76 9.98
N ALA A 238 11.82 -6.69 9.22
CA ALA A 238 11.85 -6.82 7.76
C ALA A 238 12.75 -5.75 7.12
N LEU A 239 12.59 -4.49 7.51
CA LEU A 239 13.42 -3.39 7.00
C LEU A 239 14.92 -3.59 7.35
N ASN A 240 15.24 -4.08 8.55
CA ASN A 240 16.64 -4.38 8.93
C ASN A 240 17.24 -5.54 8.10
N GLN A 241 16.40 -6.43 7.58
CA GLN A 241 16.79 -7.50 6.66
C GLN A 241 16.80 -7.04 5.19
N LYS A 242 16.59 -5.73 4.93
CA LYS A 242 16.51 -5.10 3.61
C LYS A 242 15.31 -5.52 2.78
N ASP A 243 14.33 -6.17 3.37
CA ASP A 243 13.06 -6.48 2.73
C ASP A 243 12.22 -5.22 2.51
N ARG A 244 11.23 -5.30 1.65
CA ARG A 244 10.26 -4.22 1.43
C ARG A 244 8.95 -4.55 2.16
N VAL A 245 8.23 -3.51 2.55
CA VAL A 245 6.94 -3.67 3.22
C VAL A 245 5.93 -2.75 2.56
N THR A 246 4.84 -3.32 2.02
CA THR A 246 3.66 -2.54 1.63
C THR A 246 2.62 -2.61 2.74
N PHE A 247 1.76 -1.60 2.83
CA PHE A 247 0.71 -1.58 3.84
C PHE A 247 -0.50 -0.78 3.38
N ALA A 248 -1.69 -1.27 3.75
CA ALA A 248 -2.95 -0.59 3.52
C ALA A 248 -3.41 0.15 4.78
N VAL A 249 -3.85 1.37 4.61
CA VAL A 249 -4.30 2.26 5.67
C VAL A 249 -5.69 2.81 5.40
N LEU A 250 -6.47 3.00 6.47
CA LEU A 250 -7.74 3.69 6.43
C LEU A 250 -7.50 5.21 6.52
N LEU A 251 -7.90 5.93 5.51
CA LEU A 251 -7.94 7.39 5.49
C LEU A 251 -9.37 7.84 5.77
N LEU A 252 -9.53 8.69 6.77
CA LEU A 252 -10.80 9.28 7.19
C LEU A 252 -11.16 10.47 6.31
N ASP A 253 -11.10 11.65 6.86
CA ASP A 253 -11.14 12.87 6.08
C ASP A 253 -9.73 13.22 5.63
N PHE A 254 -9.57 13.50 4.34
CA PHE A 254 -8.26 13.81 3.80
C PHE A 254 -7.67 15.09 4.41
N ASP A 255 -8.51 16.04 4.74
CA ASP A 255 -8.09 17.28 5.38
C ASP A 255 -7.66 17.07 6.84
N LEU A 256 -8.16 16.03 7.51
CA LEU A 256 -7.75 15.64 8.87
C LEU A 256 -6.63 14.59 8.89
N GLY A 257 -6.48 13.82 7.81
CA GLY A 257 -5.50 12.73 7.74
C GLY A 257 -4.08 13.21 7.46
N VAL A 258 -3.94 14.29 6.72
CA VAL A 258 -2.63 14.86 6.38
C VAL A 258 -2.44 16.14 7.15
N MET A 259 -1.99 16.03 8.37
CA MET A 259 -1.55 17.19 9.14
C MET A 259 -0.26 17.75 8.56
N GLY A 260 -0.07 19.02 8.69
CA GLY A 260 1.16 19.67 8.29
C GLY A 260 2.36 19.02 8.96
N ALA A 261 3.50 19.11 8.33
CA ALA A 261 4.75 18.61 8.82
C ALA A 261 5.08 19.20 10.18
N VAL A 262 5.25 18.33 11.04
CA VAL A 262 5.28 18.58 12.44
C VAL A 262 6.61 18.05 12.96
N GLY A 263 7.34 18.89 13.61
CA GLY A 263 8.61 18.50 14.18
C GLY A 263 9.80 18.64 13.22
N THR A 264 10.58 17.61 13.09
CA THR A 264 11.83 17.63 12.30
C THR A 264 11.60 17.63 10.79
N ASN A 265 10.47 17.13 10.33
CA ASN A 265 10.09 17.11 8.92
C ASN A 265 9.28 18.39 8.63
N LYS A 266 9.83 19.36 8.02
CA LYS A 266 9.26 20.71 7.93
C LYS A 266 8.38 20.97 6.71
N THR A 267 7.99 19.94 6.00
CA THR A 267 7.09 20.04 4.85
C THR A 267 5.64 19.99 5.32
N GLN A 268 4.78 20.83 4.80
CA GLN A 268 3.35 20.80 5.14
C GLN A 268 2.65 19.69 4.38
N PHE A 269 1.71 19.00 5.03
CA PHE A 269 0.88 17.95 4.44
C PHE A 269 1.62 16.69 4.00
N ASP A 270 2.61 16.25 4.77
CA ASP A 270 3.38 15.03 4.51
C ASP A 270 3.36 14.01 5.66
N THR A 271 2.76 14.34 6.80
CA THR A 271 2.83 13.50 8.01
C THR A 271 1.44 13.18 8.56
N TRP A 272 1.12 11.89 8.71
CA TRP A 272 -0.09 11.43 9.39
C TRP A 272 0.18 11.21 10.88
N VAL A 273 -0.62 11.85 11.72
CA VAL A 273 -0.57 11.68 13.19
C VAL A 273 -1.96 11.45 13.75
N LEU A 274 -2.04 10.69 14.85
CA LEU A 274 -3.32 10.36 15.48
C LEU A 274 -3.76 11.51 16.39
N THR A 275 -4.82 12.22 15.99
CA THR A 275 -5.36 13.34 16.74
C THR A 275 -6.72 13.02 17.41
N PRO A 276 -7.15 13.79 18.43
CA PRO A 276 -8.50 13.66 18.98
C PRO A 276 -9.61 13.89 17.96
N GLU A 277 -9.37 14.73 16.95
CA GLU A 277 -10.30 14.98 15.85
C GLU A 277 -10.51 13.73 15.01
N ILE A 278 -9.44 12.98 14.70
CA ILE A 278 -9.52 11.67 14.03
C ILE A 278 -10.33 10.69 14.87
N ALA A 279 -10.08 10.64 16.19
CA ALA A 279 -10.82 9.79 17.11
C ALA A 279 -12.34 10.08 17.05
N ARG A 280 -12.71 11.37 17.02
CA ARG A 280 -14.12 11.78 16.88
C ARG A 280 -14.70 11.38 15.53
N ASP A 281 -13.92 11.55 14.45
CA ASP A 281 -14.37 11.28 13.08
C ASP A 281 -14.64 9.80 12.83
N ILE A 282 -13.91 8.90 13.50
CA ILE A 282 -14.17 7.45 13.47
C ILE A 282 -15.61 7.14 13.85
N TYR A 283 -16.19 7.87 14.82
CA TYR A 283 -17.59 7.69 15.22
C TYR A 283 -18.61 8.35 14.28
N LEU A 284 -18.21 9.45 13.65
CA LEU A 284 -19.13 10.28 12.89
C LEU A 284 -19.25 9.86 11.42
N ARG A 285 -18.25 9.19 10.88
CA ARG A 285 -18.19 8.82 9.46
C ARG A 285 -18.34 7.32 9.28
N PRO A 286 -19.32 6.89 8.46
CA PRO A 286 -19.55 5.47 8.21
C PRO A 286 -18.58 4.89 7.15
N PHE A 287 -17.79 5.74 6.47
CA PHE A 287 -16.94 5.34 5.35
C PHE A 287 -15.51 5.83 5.50
N PHE A 288 -14.59 5.00 5.05
CA PHE A 288 -13.15 5.26 5.05
C PHE A 288 -12.59 5.08 3.65
N GLY A 289 -11.58 5.86 3.28
CA GLY A 289 -10.79 5.61 2.09
C GLY A 289 -9.69 4.59 2.38
N GLY A 290 -9.57 3.55 1.56
CA GLY A 290 -8.44 2.63 1.60
C GLY A 290 -7.32 3.12 0.69
N HIS A 291 -6.08 3.14 1.20
CA HIS A 291 -4.89 3.53 0.43
C HIS A 291 -3.71 2.64 0.77
N GLU A 292 -2.87 2.36 -0.23
CA GLU A 292 -1.68 1.52 -0.09
C GLU A 292 -0.42 2.32 -0.37
N MET A 293 0.61 2.12 0.48
CA MET A 293 1.93 2.76 0.36
C MET A 293 3.03 1.75 0.72
N ILE A 294 4.28 2.19 0.59
CA ILE A 294 5.47 1.40 0.92
C ILE A 294 6.15 2.02 2.13
N ILE A 295 6.52 1.20 3.12
CA ILE A 295 7.37 1.63 4.22
C ILE A 295 8.82 1.46 3.78
N THR A 296 9.56 2.57 3.69
CA THR A 296 10.97 2.60 3.26
C THR A 296 11.94 2.77 4.41
N GLY A 297 11.44 3.15 5.58
CA GLY A 297 12.28 3.37 6.76
C GLY A 297 11.49 3.65 8.02
N TYR A 298 12.21 3.83 9.11
CA TYR A 298 11.67 4.25 10.38
C TYR A 298 12.71 5.02 11.19
N ASP A 299 12.23 5.89 12.11
CA ASP A 299 13.05 6.57 13.11
C ASP A 299 12.30 6.62 14.44
N ASP A 300 12.79 5.89 15.45
CA ASP A 300 12.19 5.80 16.79
C ASP A 300 12.31 7.11 17.57
N ASN A 301 13.22 7.98 17.18
CA ASN A 301 13.48 9.25 17.84
C ASN A 301 12.89 10.45 17.12
N ALA A 302 12.37 10.27 15.90
CA ALA A 302 11.67 11.33 15.20
C ALA A 302 10.40 11.71 15.96
N ILE A 303 10.12 13.00 16.03
CA ILE A 303 8.97 13.57 16.72
C ILE A 303 8.19 14.43 15.74
N ALA A 304 6.91 14.15 15.60
CA ALA A 304 5.94 15.04 14.97
C ALA A 304 5.12 15.73 16.05
N ILE A 305 4.79 17.02 15.87
CA ILE A 305 3.99 17.81 16.81
C ILE A 305 2.71 18.23 16.10
N ASP A 306 1.54 17.88 16.61
CA ASP A 306 0.26 18.27 16.02
C ASP A 306 -0.10 19.74 16.35
N ASP A 307 -1.19 20.23 15.74
CA ASP A 307 -1.65 21.62 15.92
C ASP A 307 -2.06 21.94 17.37
N ASN A 308 -2.28 20.92 18.20
CA ASN A 308 -2.58 21.06 19.62
C ASN A 308 -1.31 21.02 20.48
N GLY A 309 -0.12 20.91 19.87
CA GLY A 309 1.17 20.84 20.55
C GLY A 309 1.49 19.45 21.14
N ARG A 310 0.76 18.42 20.74
CA ARG A 310 1.01 17.05 21.19
C ARG A 310 2.14 16.44 20.37
N GLU A 311 3.08 15.80 21.07
CA GLU A 311 4.18 15.08 20.47
C GLU A 311 3.78 13.65 20.08
N HIS A 312 4.14 13.25 18.87
CA HIS A 312 4.03 11.89 18.32
C HIS A 312 5.44 11.37 18.04
N LYS A 313 5.94 10.50 18.94
CA LYS A 313 7.29 9.96 18.83
C LYS A 313 7.30 8.65 18.06
N GLY A 314 8.30 8.49 17.19
CA GLY A 314 8.48 7.36 16.28
C GLY A 314 7.66 7.50 15.00
N LEU A 315 8.37 7.59 13.88
CA LEU A 315 7.79 7.75 12.56
C LEU A 315 8.26 6.66 11.62
N PHE A 316 7.35 6.18 10.77
CA PHE A 316 7.70 5.50 9.53
C PHE A 316 7.96 6.51 8.42
N THR A 317 8.93 6.23 7.56
CA THR A 317 9.11 6.88 6.25
C THR A 317 8.40 6.06 5.19
N LEU A 318 7.60 6.74 4.37
CA LEU A 318 6.72 6.12 3.39
C LEU A 318 7.04 6.61 1.98
N ARG A 319 6.96 5.73 0.99
CA ARG A 319 6.89 6.09 -0.43
C ARG A 319 5.44 5.98 -0.89
N ASN A 320 4.94 7.09 -1.45
CA ASN A 320 3.59 7.19 -2.00
C ASN A 320 3.62 7.21 -3.55
N SER A 321 2.46 7.06 -4.16
CA SER A 321 2.26 7.01 -5.62
C SER A 321 1.43 8.18 -6.16
N TRP A 322 1.62 9.37 -5.61
CA TRP A 322 0.91 10.58 -6.03
C TRP A 322 1.78 11.59 -6.80
N GLY A 323 3.01 11.18 -7.18
CA GLY A 323 3.97 12.04 -7.84
C GLY A 323 4.84 12.86 -6.86
N GLU A 324 5.94 13.41 -7.38
CA GLU A 324 6.96 14.13 -6.60
C GLU A 324 6.51 15.47 -6.03
N GLN A 325 5.43 16.03 -6.55
CA GLN A 325 4.91 17.31 -6.11
C GLN A 325 4.11 17.25 -4.81
N PHE A 326 3.80 16.07 -4.32
CA PHE A 326 3.06 15.86 -3.07
C PHE A 326 3.97 15.31 -1.98
N GLY A 327 3.67 15.69 -0.73
CA GLY A 327 4.49 15.33 0.41
C GLY A 327 5.91 15.88 0.34
N ASP A 328 6.86 15.15 0.90
CA ASP A 328 8.29 15.45 0.82
C ASP A 328 8.89 14.77 -0.42
N LYS A 329 8.69 15.38 -1.60
CA LYS A 329 9.14 14.84 -2.90
C LYS A 329 8.67 13.39 -3.12
N GLY A 330 7.37 13.14 -2.88
CA GLY A 330 6.75 11.84 -3.00
C GLY A 330 6.90 10.93 -1.77
N ASN A 331 7.69 11.33 -0.77
CA ASN A 331 7.73 10.66 0.52
C ASN A 331 6.71 11.28 1.48
N PHE A 332 6.25 10.44 2.40
CA PHE A 332 5.36 10.83 3.48
C PHE A 332 5.85 10.19 4.78
N TYR A 333 5.26 10.60 5.89
CA TYR A 333 5.60 10.08 7.20
C TYR A 333 4.33 9.68 7.94
N MET A 334 4.45 8.73 8.83
CA MET A 334 3.33 8.28 9.65
C MET A 334 3.80 7.96 11.07
N SER A 335 3.14 8.55 12.05
CA SER A 335 3.42 8.23 13.44
C SER A 335 2.99 6.79 13.77
N TYR A 336 3.73 6.14 14.68
CA TYR A 336 3.40 4.78 15.10
C TYR A 336 2.01 4.66 15.72
N ASP A 337 1.53 5.72 16.39
CA ASP A 337 0.18 5.73 16.96
C ASP A 337 -0.90 5.75 15.88
N TYR A 338 -0.73 6.53 14.79
CA TYR A 338 -1.62 6.49 13.64
C TYR A 338 -1.60 5.10 12.98
N PHE A 339 -0.41 4.57 12.73
CA PHE A 339 -0.22 3.25 12.13
C PHE A 339 -0.92 2.15 12.95
N LYS A 340 -0.74 2.14 14.27
CA LYS A 340 -1.37 1.17 15.19
C LYS A 340 -2.88 1.12 15.06
N VAL A 341 -3.52 2.26 14.82
CA VAL A 341 -4.97 2.39 14.82
C VAL A 341 -5.56 2.12 13.44
N LEU A 342 -4.99 2.71 12.40
CA LEU A 342 -5.64 2.82 11.09
C LEU A 342 -5.05 1.91 10.01
N THR A 343 -3.94 1.22 10.27
CA THR A 343 -3.43 0.24 9.31
C THR A 343 -4.22 -1.06 9.39
N ILE A 344 -4.57 -1.59 8.22
CA ILE A 344 -5.43 -2.78 8.11
C ILE A 344 -4.74 -3.98 7.44
N GLU A 345 -3.70 -3.76 6.65
CA GLU A 345 -2.93 -4.81 5.98
C GLU A 345 -1.45 -4.42 5.95
N ALA A 346 -0.54 -5.37 6.07
CA ALA A 346 0.88 -5.18 5.78
C ALA A 346 1.48 -6.46 5.23
N GLN A 347 2.25 -6.35 4.14
CA GLN A 347 2.88 -7.45 3.42
C GLN A 347 4.39 -7.23 3.36
N ARG A 348 5.13 -8.25 3.71
CA ARG A 348 6.59 -8.29 3.56
C ARG A 348 6.92 -8.88 2.19
N ILE A 349 7.84 -8.26 1.49
CA ILE A 349 8.34 -8.66 0.17
C ILE A 349 9.84 -8.86 0.30
N ARG A 350 10.31 -10.09 0.13
CA ARG A 350 11.71 -10.48 0.18
C ARG A 350 12.13 -11.05 -1.16
N ALA A 351 13.17 -10.46 -1.78
CA ALA A 351 13.86 -11.10 -2.89
C ALA A 351 14.85 -12.13 -2.34
N LEU A 352 14.81 -13.33 -2.86
CA LEU A 352 15.79 -14.36 -2.52
C LEU A 352 17.08 -14.12 -3.30
N ALA A 353 18.23 -14.28 -2.65
CA ALA A 353 19.52 -14.31 -3.34
C ALA A 353 19.63 -15.63 -4.11
N ASP A 354 20.34 -15.61 -5.25
CA ASP A 354 20.49 -16.79 -6.14
C ASP A 354 20.95 -18.07 -5.42
N ASN A 355 21.63 -17.95 -4.28
CA ASN A 355 22.11 -19.09 -3.50
C ASN A 355 21.10 -19.62 -2.46
N GLU A 356 20.04 -18.85 -2.12
CA GLU A 356 19.00 -19.28 -1.16
C GLU A 356 17.87 -20.06 -1.86
N SER A 357 17.71 -19.88 -3.18
CA SER A 357 16.69 -20.56 -3.99
C SER A 357 16.90 -22.06 -4.11
N GLU A 358 18.14 -22.55 -3.99
CA GLU A 358 18.45 -23.98 -4.07
C GLU A 358 18.21 -24.74 -2.75
N GLU A 359 18.39 -24.09 -1.59
CA GLU A 359 18.20 -24.75 -0.28
C GLU A 359 16.74 -24.86 0.14
N GLU A 360 15.89 -23.86 -0.14
CA GLU A 360 14.46 -23.94 0.21
C GLU A 360 13.66 -24.88 -0.70
N SER A 361 14.08 -25.08 -1.96
CA SER A 361 13.45 -26.08 -2.85
C SER A 361 13.73 -27.53 -2.43
N MET A 362 14.76 -27.77 -1.60
CA MET A 362 15.13 -29.11 -1.11
C MET A 362 14.51 -29.46 0.24
N THR A 363 13.84 -28.50 0.91
CA THR A 363 13.21 -28.73 2.24
C THR A 363 11.68 -28.66 2.21
N ALA A 364 11.06 -28.46 1.05
CA ALA A 364 9.62 -28.51 0.81
C ALA A 364 9.23 -29.80 0.07
#